data_c3e9c683827a1006d2c0901c0e28b457
#
_entry.id   c3e9c683827a1006d2c0901c0e28b457
#
_cell.length_a   1.000
_cell.length_b   1.000
_cell.length_c   1.000
_cell.angle_alpha   90.00
_cell.angle_beta   90.00
_cell.angle_gamma   90.00
#
_symmetry.space_group_name_H-M   'P 1'
#
loop_
_entity.id
_entity.type
_entity.pdbx_description
1 polymer ?
#
loop_
_entity_poly.entity_id
_entity_poly.type
_entity_poly.pdbx_seq_one_letter_code
_entity_poly.pdbx_strand_id
1 'polypeptide(L)'
;MSSAHRPAWKARSVSHAAVRRDDPDRPLRVAMVVPPYFDVPPKAYGGVEAVVADLADALVDRGHHVTLIGAGRPGTKARFVPVWDRTVPELLGEPYPEVMHAIAARRAVQRLAAAEGVDVVHDHSLAGPLNAPAYGVPTVVTVHGPVGEDMARYYTELGDDVHLVAISDRQRELAPGLNWIGTVHNALRLADWPFQSEKDDYALFLGRFHPDKAPHLALEAAHRAGLRLVLAGKCAEPIEKEYFEREVRPRLTDNDHVFGVADATAKRELLAKARCLLFPIQWEEPFGMVMIEAMACGTPVVALRSGAVPEVVVDGVTGLVRDDPADLVQALHDVRHLDPAKCRAHVAEHFDVGGLGAGYEAAYRRAVEVSRLRRDYAALDSALDRAYDQMDNDGPTLQPSGGRP
;
A
#
# COMPACT_ATOMS: atom_id res chain seq x y z
N MET A 1 66.52 -31.30 7.75
CA MET A 1 66.31 -30.96 6.35
C MET A 1 65.01 -31.60 5.92
N SER A 2 63.94 -30.82 5.86
CA SER A 2 62.72 -31.16 5.10
C SER A 2 61.90 -29.88 4.99
N SER A 3 61.85 -29.32 3.78
CA SER A 3 61.15 -28.09 3.42
C SER A 3 59.67 -28.41 3.21
N ALA A 4 58.83 -27.78 4.05
CA ALA A 4 57.38 -27.83 3.90
C ALA A 4 56.96 -26.85 2.79
N HIS A 5 56.44 -27.40 1.70
CA HIS A 5 55.76 -26.64 0.65
C HIS A 5 54.39 -26.11 1.17
N ARG A 6 54.26 -24.79 1.22
CA ARG A 6 52.96 -24.11 1.36
C ARG A 6 52.31 -24.07 -0.02
N PRO A 7 51.07 -24.53 -0.18
CA PRO A 7 50.35 -24.31 -1.42
C PRO A 7 49.90 -22.83 -1.51
N ALA A 8 50.26 -22.17 -2.60
CA ALA A 8 49.84 -20.84 -2.93
C ALA A 8 48.34 -20.87 -3.28
N TRP A 9 47.52 -20.34 -2.40
CA TRP A 9 46.10 -20.04 -2.66
C TRP A 9 46.04 -18.90 -3.67
N LYS A 10 45.81 -19.19 -4.95
CA LYS A 10 45.45 -18.20 -5.95
C LYS A 10 43.99 -17.76 -5.67
N ALA A 11 43.83 -16.59 -5.07
CA ALA A 11 42.57 -15.86 -5.03
C ALA A 11 42.14 -15.64 -6.50
N ARG A 12 41.16 -16.38 -6.96
CA ARG A 12 40.41 -16.02 -8.16
C ARG A 12 39.69 -14.71 -7.86
N SER A 13 40.18 -13.64 -8.42
CA SER A 13 39.42 -12.39 -8.53
C SER A 13 38.20 -12.71 -9.39
N VAL A 14 37.03 -12.87 -8.74
CA VAL A 14 35.75 -12.81 -9.42
C VAL A 14 35.61 -11.37 -9.87
N SER A 15 35.93 -11.14 -11.14
CA SER A 15 35.56 -9.91 -11.83
C SER A 15 34.03 -9.83 -11.75
N HIS A 16 33.54 -9.00 -10.85
CA HIS A 16 32.17 -8.53 -10.91
C HIS A 16 32.10 -7.71 -12.20
N ALA A 17 31.62 -8.35 -13.27
CA ALA A 17 31.26 -7.65 -14.48
C ALA A 17 30.36 -6.49 -14.04
N ALA A 18 30.78 -5.27 -14.33
CA ALA A 18 29.99 -4.07 -14.15
C ALA A 18 28.75 -4.26 -15.03
N VAL A 19 27.68 -4.80 -14.44
CA VAL A 19 26.36 -4.86 -15.07
C VAL A 19 26.05 -3.41 -15.41
N ARG A 20 25.85 -3.13 -16.70
CA ARG A 20 25.54 -1.81 -17.20
C ARG A 20 24.37 -1.29 -16.38
N ARG A 21 24.60 -0.30 -15.53
CA ARG A 21 23.58 0.34 -14.68
C ARG A 21 22.49 1.07 -15.48
N ASP A 22 22.67 1.15 -16.78
CA ASP A 22 21.86 1.96 -17.72
C ASP A 22 20.87 1.11 -18.55
N ASP A 23 20.69 -0.19 -18.24
CA ASP A 23 19.64 -0.98 -18.88
C ASP A 23 18.29 -0.69 -18.17
N PRO A 24 17.34 -0.03 -18.84
CA PRO A 24 16.05 0.30 -18.25
C PRO A 24 15.21 -0.94 -17.94
N ASP A 25 15.49 -2.08 -18.57
CA ASP A 25 14.70 -3.30 -18.44
C ASP A 25 15.33 -4.31 -17.46
N ARG A 26 16.47 -3.98 -16.86
CA ARG A 26 17.10 -4.91 -15.91
C ARG A 26 16.23 -5.16 -14.67
N PRO A 27 16.32 -6.36 -14.08
CA PRO A 27 15.72 -6.63 -12.78
C PRO A 27 16.15 -5.63 -11.70
N LEU A 28 15.20 -5.14 -10.92
CA LEU A 28 15.46 -4.28 -9.76
C LEU A 28 15.66 -5.12 -8.50
N ARG A 29 16.49 -4.63 -7.58
CA ARG A 29 16.65 -5.15 -6.23
C ARG A 29 15.85 -4.27 -5.28
N VAL A 30 14.72 -4.79 -4.82
CA VAL A 30 13.76 -4.07 -3.99
C VAL A 30 13.86 -4.55 -2.54
N ALA A 31 14.16 -3.65 -1.62
CA ALA A 31 14.01 -3.89 -0.20
C ALA A 31 12.62 -3.40 0.23
N MET A 32 11.71 -4.31 0.50
CA MET A 32 10.31 -4.02 0.85
C MET A 32 10.12 -4.16 2.36
N VAL A 33 9.75 -3.08 3.04
CA VAL A 33 9.53 -3.03 4.48
C VAL A 33 8.04 -3.03 4.76
N VAL A 34 7.59 -3.90 5.66
CA VAL A 34 6.19 -4.05 6.05
C VAL A 34 6.04 -3.84 7.56
N PRO A 35 4.91 -3.27 8.04
CA PRO A 35 4.66 -3.09 9.47
C PRO A 35 4.72 -4.41 10.28
N PRO A 36 5.00 -4.37 11.60
CA PRO A 36 5.22 -5.57 12.39
C PRO A 36 3.95 -6.26 12.90
N TYR A 37 2.76 -5.85 12.46
CA TYR A 37 1.52 -6.23 13.12
C TYR A 37 0.95 -7.59 12.68
N PHE A 38 1.09 -7.95 11.41
CA PHE A 38 0.51 -9.19 10.87
C PHE A 38 1.51 -9.95 9.99
N ASP A 39 1.27 -11.26 9.82
CA ASP A 39 2.00 -12.08 8.85
C ASP A 39 1.71 -11.60 7.41
N VAL A 40 2.64 -11.84 6.48
CA VAL A 40 2.49 -11.51 5.06
C VAL A 40 2.54 -12.80 4.24
N PRO A 41 1.39 -13.30 3.69
CA PRO A 41 0.03 -12.76 3.77
C PRO A 41 -0.62 -12.93 5.15
N PRO A 42 -1.63 -12.11 5.51
CA PRO A 42 -2.32 -12.22 6.77
C PRO A 42 -3.33 -13.38 6.77
N LYS A 43 -3.59 -13.96 7.94
CA LYS A 43 -4.55 -15.07 8.08
C LYS A 43 -6.01 -14.63 8.08
N ALA A 44 -6.29 -13.40 8.51
CA ALA A 44 -7.63 -12.85 8.61
C ALA A 44 -7.63 -11.34 8.31
N TYR A 45 -7.53 -10.50 9.34
CA TYR A 45 -7.43 -9.04 9.21
C TYR A 45 -5.99 -8.64 8.84
N GLY A 46 -5.83 -7.63 7.95
CA GLY A 46 -4.52 -7.15 7.49
C GLY A 46 -4.58 -6.76 6.00
N GLY A 47 -5.28 -5.65 5.70
CA GLY A 47 -5.45 -5.20 4.30
C GLY A 47 -4.13 -4.78 3.65
N VAL A 48 -3.26 -4.12 4.40
CA VAL A 48 -1.92 -3.71 3.93
C VAL A 48 -1.07 -4.93 3.61
N GLU A 49 -1.00 -5.88 4.54
CA GLU A 49 -0.18 -7.08 4.41
C GLU A 49 -0.66 -8.00 3.27
N ALA A 50 -1.97 -8.01 2.98
CA ALA A 50 -2.52 -8.74 1.84
C ALA A 50 -2.04 -8.13 0.51
N VAL A 51 -2.15 -6.80 0.36
CA VAL A 51 -1.65 -6.08 -0.83
C VAL A 51 -0.14 -6.23 -0.97
N VAL A 52 0.62 -6.15 0.13
CA VAL A 52 2.09 -6.33 0.12
C VAL A 52 2.47 -7.74 -0.32
N ALA A 53 1.74 -8.77 0.12
CA ALA A 53 1.98 -10.15 -0.30
C ALA A 53 1.77 -10.32 -1.80
N ASP A 54 0.65 -9.83 -2.32
CA ASP A 54 0.32 -9.88 -3.75
C ASP A 54 1.32 -9.08 -4.59
N LEU A 55 1.74 -7.90 -4.12
CA LEU A 55 2.75 -7.07 -4.78
C LEU A 55 4.12 -7.74 -4.80
N ALA A 56 4.56 -8.29 -3.66
CA ALA A 56 5.85 -8.95 -3.56
C ALA A 56 5.95 -10.13 -4.55
N ASP A 57 4.89 -10.96 -4.59
CA ASP A 57 4.81 -12.08 -5.52
C ASP A 57 4.76 -11.63 -6.99
N ALA A 58 3.97 -10.60 -7.30
CA ALA A 58 3.85 -10.05 -8.66
C ALA A 58 5.20 -9.49 -9.17
N LEU A 59 5.97 -8.83 -8.31
CA LEU A 59 7.29 -8.31 -8.66
C LEU A 59 8.31 -9.44 -8.86
N VAL A 60 8.27 -10.50 -8.04
CA VAL A 60 9.12 -11.70 -8.25
C VAL A 60 8.76 -12.40 -9.56
N ASP A 61 7.47 -12.55 -9.88
CA ASP A 61 7.00 -13.15 -11.14
C ASP A 61 7.42 -12.32 -12.36
N ARG A 62 7.64 -11.01 -12.21
CA ARG A 62 8.19 -10.11 -13.22
C ARG A 62 9.73 -10.14 -13.32
N GLY A 63 10.38 -10.96 -12.50
CA GLY A 63 11.83 -11.18 -12.51
C GLY A 63 12.64 -10.25 -11.59
N HIS A 64 12.00 -9.43 -10.76
CA HIS A 64 12.70 -8.58 -9.80
C HIS A 64 13.20 -9.38 -8.58
N HIS A 65 14.25 -8.89 -7.94
CA HIS A 65 14.79 -9.44 -6.69
C HIS A 65 14.17 -8.70 -5.49
N VAL A 66 13.11 -9.27 -4.92
CA VAL A 66 12.41 -8.68 -3.78
C VAL A 66 12.89 -9.32 -2.48
N THR A 67 13.31 -8.48 -1.53
CA THR A 67 13.58 -8.89 -0.14
C THR A 67 12.56 -8.22 0.77
N LEU A 68 11.65 -9.02 1.32
CA LEU A 68 10.64 -8.59 2.28
C LEU A 68 11.25 -8.56 3.68
N ILE A 69 11.18 -7.41 4.34
CA ILE A 69 11.72 -7.15 5.68
C ILE A 69 10.53 -6.89 6.60
N GLY A 70 10.35 -7.72 7.61
CA GLY A 70 9.17 -7.64 8.49
C GLY A 70 9.28 -8.50 9.74
N ALA A 71 8.15 -8.74 10.38
CA ALA A 71 8.02 -9.60 11.55
C ALA A 71 7.37 -10.95 11.17
N GLY A 72 7.57 -11.97 12.00
CA GLY A 72 6.92 -13.26 11.87
C GLY A 72 7.60 -14.20 10.86
N ARG A 73 6.82 -14.81 9.96
CA ARG A 73 7.26 -15.91 9.10
C ARG A 73 7.11 -15.60 7.62
N PRO A 74 7.94 -16.21 6.75
CA PRO A 74 7.79 -16.07 5.31
C PRO A 74 6.48 -16.70 4.83
N GLY A 75 5.84 -16.06 3.85
CA GLY A 75 4.59 -16.54 3.24
C GLY A 75 4.43 -16.13 1.77
N THR A 76 5.44 -15.46 1.18
CA THR A 76 5.47 -14.99 -0.20
C THR A 76 6.61 -15.64 -0.98
N LYS A 77 6.68 -15.41 -2.30
CA LYS A 77 7.80 -15.82 -3.16
C LYS A 77 9.06 -14.99 -2.91
N ALA A 78 8.93 -13.81 -2.30
CA ALA A 78 10.06 -12.95 -1.98
C ALA A 78 10.97 -13.57 -0.92
N ARG A 79 12.26 -13.26 -0.99
CA ARG A 79 13.18 -13.55 0.11
C ARG A 79 12.71 -12.83 1.37
N PHE A 80 12.62 -13.54 2.50
CA PHE A 80 12.18 -12.94 3.75
C PHE A 80 13.34 -12.75 4.73
N VAL A 81 13.41 -11.54 5.32
CA VAL A 81 14.36 -11.18 6.38
C VAL A 81 13.57 -10.79 7.62
N PRO A 82 13.44 -11.67 8.61
CA PRO A 82 12.77 -11.34 9.86
C PRO A 82 13.62 -10.36 10.67
N VAL A 83 13.01 -9.27 11.11
CA VAL A 83 13.62 -8.33 12.08
C VAL A 83 13.03 -8.52 13.47
N TRP A 84 11.89 -9.18 13.56
CA TRP A 84 11.29 -9.68 14.78
C TRP A 84 10.77 -11.11 14.57
N ASP A 85 10.88 -11.95 15.62
CA ASP A 85 10.52 -13.37 15.55
C ASP A 85 9.01 -13.59 15.47
N ARG A 86 8.20 -12.62 15.93
CA ARG A 86 6.74 -12.69 15.92
C ARG A 86 6.12 -11.35 15.56
N THR A 87 4.91 -11.41 15.03
CA THR A 87 4.03 -10.25 14.81
C THR A 87 3.39 -9.81 16.14
N VAL A 88 2.95 -8.55 16.20
CA VAL A 88 2.40 -7.91 17.41
C VAL A 88 1.04 -7.23 17.15
N PRO A 89 0.02 -7.99 16.69
CA PRO A 89 -1.29 -7.43 16.32
C PRO A 89 -2.01 -6.75 17.49
N GLU A 90 -1.70 -7.16 18.72
CA GLU A 90 -2.24 -6.59 19.95
C GLU A 90 -1.77 -5.16 20.23
N LEU A 91 -0.69 -4.72 19.58
CA LEU A 91 -0.11 -3.37 19.71
C LEU A 91 -0.40 -2.48 18.50
N LEU A 92 -1.34 -2.88 17.64
CA LEU A 92 -1.73 -2.08 16.48
C LEU A 92 -2.26 -0.71 16.94
N GLY A 93 -1.68 0.36 16.40
CA GLY A 93 -2.00 1.74 16.77
C GLY A 93 -1.09 2.34 17.83
N GLU A 94 -0.25 1.52 18.49
CA GLU A 94 0.75 2.01 19.43
C GLU A 94 2.00 2.52 18.67
N PRO A 95 2.55 3.70 19.01
CA PRO A 95 3.68 4.27 18.29
C PRO A 95 5.01 3.53 18.51
N TYR A 96 5.21 2.93 19.69
CA TYR A 96 6.48 2.31 20.06
C TYR A 96 6.87 1.10 19.17
N PRO A 97 5.98 0.16 18.83
CA PRO A 97 6.32 -0.94 17.93
C PRO A 97 6.79 -0.46 16.55
N GLU A 98 6.16 0.56 15.99
CA GLU A 98 6.53 1.16 14.71
C GLU A 98 7.96 1.72 14.75
N VAL A 99 8.27 2.51 15.77
CA VAL A 99 9.60 3.13 15.91
C VAL A 99 10.69 2.07 16.09
N MET A 100 10.47 1.08 16.95
CA MET A 100 11.45 0.00 17.18
C MET A 100 11.65 -0.88 15.96
N HIS A 101 10.57 -1.18 15.23
CA HIS A 101 10.63 -1.92 13.99
C HIS A 101 11.40 -1.14 12.91
N ALA A 102 11.14 0.16 12.76
CA ALA A 102 11.83 1.02 11.81
C ALA A 102 13.36 1.04 12.03
N ILE A 103 13.82 1.06 13.30
CA ILE A 103 15.25 0.96 13.63
C ILE A 103 15.83 -0.40 13.20
N ALA A 104 15.12 -1.49 13.45
CA ALA A 104 15.54 -2.84 13.08
C ALA A 104 15.56 -3.02 11.55
N ALA A 105 14.51 -2.55 10.87
CA ALA A 105 14.40 -2.56 9.41
C ALA A 105 15.54 -1.76 8.75
N ARG A 106 15.87 -0.56 9.25
CA ARG A 106 17.00 0.22 8.75
C ARG A 106 18.30 -0.58 8.74
N ARG A 107 18.62 -1.26 9.84
CA ARG A 107 19.82 -2.09 9.93
C ARG A 107 19.81 -3.25 8.95
N ALA A 108 18.64 -3.84 8.69
CA ALA A 108 18.48 -4.92 7.73
C ALA A 108 18.68 -4.41 6.29
N VAL A 109 18.08 -3.29 5.93
CA VAL A 109 18.25 -2.63 4.61
C VAL A 109 19.72 -2.28 4.37
N GLN A 110 20.39 -1.66 5.35
CA GLN A 110 21.82 -1.29 5.22
C GLN A 110 22.73 -2.50 5.03
N ARG A 111 22.48 -3.61 5.76
CA ARG A 111 23.23 -4.86 5.55
C ARG A 111 22.98 -5.44 4.16
N LEU A 112 21.72 -5.44 3.71
CA LEU A 112 21.36 -5.92 2.37
C LEU A 112 22.03 -5.07 1.28
N ALA A 113 21.99 -3.75 1.42
CA ALA A 113 22.62 -2.81 0.49
C ALA A 113 24.13 -3.01 0.40
N ALA A 114 24.80 -3.24 1.53
CA ALA A 114 26.24 -3.50 1.57
C ALA A 114 26.65 -4.86 0.98
N ALA A 115 25.82 -5.89 1.15
CA ALA A 115 26.14 -7.25 0.71
C ALA A 115 25.81 -7.50 -0.77
N GLU A 116 24.66 -7.04 -1.24
CA GLU A 116 24.07 -7.41 -2.53
C GLU A 116 23.69 -6.20 -3.39
N GLY A 117 23.62 -5.02 -2.77
CA GLY A 117 23.07 -3.81 -3.39
C GLY A 117 21.53 -3.77 -3.31
N VAL A 118 20.98 -2.55 -3.25
CA VAL A 118 19.56 -2.22 -3.29
C VAL A 118 19.39 -1.10 -4.30
N ASP A 119 18.38 -1.18 -5.15
CA ASP A 119 18.05 -0.13 -6.13
C ASP A 119 17.00 0.83 -5.58
N VAL A 120 16.04 0.31 -4.80
CA VAL A 120 14.94 1.06 -4.19
C VAL A 120 14.51 0.41 -2.87
N VAL A 121 14.18 1.24 -1.89
CA VAL A 121 13.46 0.82 -0.68
C VAL A 121 11.98 1.12 -0.88
N HIS A 122 11.12 0.15 -0.64
CA HIS A 122 9.66 0.36 -0.63
C HIS A 122 9.15 0.14 0.79
N ASP A 123 8.62 1.19 1.41
CA ASP A 123 8.18 1.15 2.80
C ASP A 123 6.66 1.29 2.90
N HIS A 124 6.04 0.39 3.65
CA HIS A 124 4.60 0.34 3.90
C HIS A 124 4.25 0.70 5.35
N SER A 125 5.25 1.08 6.15
CA SER A 125 5.08 1.45 7.56
C SER A 125 5.03 2.96 7.76
N LEU A 126 4.53 3.42 8.92
CA LEU A 126 4.47 4.84 9.23
C LEU A 126 5.84 5.40 9.63
N ALA A 127 6.58 4.70 10.49
CA ALA A 127 7.85 5.21 11.01
C ALA A 127 9.08 4.87 10.13
N GLY A 128 8.97 3.88 9.24
CA GLY A 128 10.08 3.45 8.38
C GLY A 128 10.63 4.53 7.46
N PRO A 129 9.79 5.34 6.80
CA PRO A 129 10.22 6.39 5.88
C PRO A 129 11.14 7.46 6.50
N LEU A 130 11.12 7.64 7.82
CA LEU A 130 12.07 8.51 8.55
C LEU A 130 13.53 8.09 8.35
N ASN A 131 13.79 6.87 7.90
CA ASN A 131 15.14 6.36 7.62
C ASN A 131 15.61 6.63 6.19
N ALA A 132 14.78 7.19 5.30
CA ALA A 132 15.08 7.39 3.88
C ALA A 132 16.45 8.06 3.64
N PRO A 133 16.83 9.15 4.36
CA PRO A 133 18.13 9.78 4.17
C PRO A 133 19.33 8.86 4.45
N ALA A 134 19.12 7.80 5.26
CA ALA A 134 20.20 6.88 5.65
C ALA A 134 20.40 5.70 4.68
N TYR A 135 19.57 5.58 3.64
CA TYR A 135 19.63 4.45 2.71
C TYR A 135 20.53 4.69 1.50
N GLY A 136 20.70 5.95 1.08
CA GLY A 136 21.50 6.32 -0.10
C GLY A 136 20.90 5.89 -1.44
N VAL A 137 19.67 5.37 -1.41
CA VAL A 137 18.83 4.96 -2.57
C VAL A 137 17.43 5.54 -2.39
N PRO A 138 16.65 5.71 -3.47
CA PRO A 138 15.30 6.26 -3.35
C PRO A 138 14.42 5.39 -2.45
N THR A 139 13.58 6.05 -1.68
CA THR A 139 12.56 5.41 -0.87
C THR A 139 11.18 5.71 -1.47
N VAL A 140 10.44 4.67 -1.81
CA VAL A 140 9.04 4.73 -2.23
C VAL A 140 8.17 4.37 -1.04
N VAL A 141 7.08 5.09 -0.85
CA VAL A 141 6.11 4.84 0.23
C VAL A 141 4.72 4.73 -0.37
N THR A 142 4.05 3.62 -0.13
CA THR A 142 2.61 3.51 -0.43
C THR A 142 1.81 4.14 0.69
N VAL A 143 0.97 5.12 0.35
CA VAL A 143 0.09 5.77 1.31
C VAL A 143 -1.20 4.95 1.43
N HIS A 144 -1.27 4.06 2.44
CA HIS A 144 -2.41 3.17 2.62
C HIS A 144 -3.61 3.81 3.34
N GLY A 145 -3.39 4.90 4.03
CA GLY A 145 -4.39 5.59 4.84
C GLY A 145 -4.86 6.91 4.23
N PRO A 146 -5.72 7.63 4.95
CA PRO A 146 -6.17 8.96 4.54
C PRO A 146 -5.01 9.97 4.56
N VAL A 147 -5.13 11.01 3.74
CA VAL A 147 -4.18 12.13 3.66
C VAL A 147 -4.80 13.41 4.21
N GLY A 148 -5.41 13.35 5.39
CA GLY A 148 -5.87 14.54 6.10
C GLY A 148 -4.71 15.47 6.51
N GLU A 149 -5.02 16.64 7.08
CA GLU A 149 -4.04 17.71 7.35
C GLU A 149 -2.77 17.24 8.08
N ASP A 150 -2.91 16.45 9.15
CA ASP A 150 -1.77 15.96 9.92
C ASP A 150 -0.91 14.97 9.11
N MET A 151 -1.53 14.09 8.33
CA MET A 151 -0.81 13.15 7.50
C MET A 151 -0.15 13.83 6.30
N ALA A 152 -0.80 14.82 5.69
CA ALA A 152 -0.19 15.63 4.64
C ALA A 152 1.03 16.37 5.16
N ARG A 153 0.94 16.96 6.36
CA ARG A 153 2.09 17.58 7.03
C ARG A 153 3.22 16.58 7.28
N TYR A 154 2.90 15.40 7.82
CA TYR A 154 3.88 14.35 8.04
C TYR A 154 4.63 13.99 6.75
N TYR A 155 3.92 13.73 5.65
CA TYR A 155 4.54 13.39 4.36
C TYR A 155 5.35 14.55 3.78
N THR A 156 4.95 15.80 4.00
CA THR A 156 5.72 16.98 3.59
C THR A 156 7.06 17.06 4.34
N GLU A 157 7.04 16.81 5.65
CA GLU A 157 8.26 16.84 6.48
C GLU A 157 9.25 15.69 6.18
N LEU A 158 8.82 14.61 5.52
CA LEU A 158 9.74 13.57 5.04
C LEU A 158 10.64 14.05 3.90
N GLY A 159 10.27 15.14 3.25
CA GLY A 159 11.07 15.79 2.21
C GLY A 159 11.15 15.00 0.91
N ASP A 160 12.10 15.41 0.09
CA ASP A 160 12.24 14.94 -1.29
C ASP A 160 12.88 13.56 -1.46
N ASP A 161 13.45 13.01 -0.39
CA ASP A 161 14.07 11.68 -0.40
C ASP A 161 13.00 10.55 -0.42
N VAL A 162 11.73 10.91 -0.16
CA VAL A 162 10.61 9.99 -0.13
C VAL A 162 9.67 10.28 -1.30
N HIS A 163 9.42 9.27 -2.11
CA HIS A 163 8.49 9.31 -3.24
C HIS A 163 7.20 8.60 -2.86
N LEU A 164 6.07 9.30 -2.91
CA LEU A 164 4.78 8.75 -2.49
C LEU A 164 4.04 8.11 -3.66
N VAL A 165 3.45 6.95 -3.42
CA VAL A 165 2.50 6.30 -4.32
C VAL A 165 1.12 6.33 -3.67
N ALA A 166 0.17 6.95 -4.36
CA ALA A 166 -1.23 6.94 -3.96
C ALA A 166 -1.90 5.63 -4.40
N ILE A 167 -2.91 5.19 -3.65
CA ILE A 167 -3.72 4.02 -3.99
C ILE A 167 -5.05 4.39 -4.67
N SER A 168 -5.31 5.69 -4.85
CA SER A 168 -6.39 6.24 -5.69
C SER A 168 -6.02 7.65 -6.18
N ASP A 169 -6.63 8.09 -7.27
CA ASP A 169 -6.46 9.46 -7.75
C ASP A 169 -7.12 10.45 -6.80
N ARG A 170 -8.25 10.06 -6.19
CA ARG A 170 -8.89 10.88 -5.15
C ARG A 170 -7.95 11.19 -3.99
N GLN A 171 -7.15 10.23 -3.55
CA GLN A 171 -6.16 10.45 -2.49
C GLN A 171 -5.13 11.53 -2.89
N ARG A 172 -4.68 11.55 -4.15
CA ARG A 172 -3.80 12.60 -4.67
C ARG A 172 -4.47 13.95 -4.75
N GLU A 173 -5.72 14.00 -5.16
CA GLU A 173 -6.52 15.25 -5.22
C GLU A 173 -6.68 15.90 -3.85
N LEU A 174 -6.80 15.11 -2.79
CA LEU A 174 -6.92 15.62 -1.42
C LEU A 174 -5.63 16.27 -0.90
N ALA A 175 -4.47 15.93 -1.45
CA ALA A 175 -3.18 16.49 -1.05
C ALA A 175 -2.24 16.65 -2.27
N PRO A 176 -2.54 17.53 -3.24
CA PRO A 176 -1.83 17.61 -4.52
C PRO A 176 -0.40 18.12 -4.38
N GLY A 177 -0.05 18.77 -3.27
CA GLY A 177 1.29 19.32 -3.00
C GLY A 177 2.31 18.30 -2.50
N LEU A 178 1.93 17.06 -2.25
CA LEU A 178 2.86 16.03 -1.79
C LEU A 178 3.74 15.48 -2.93
N ASN A 179 4.88 14.90 -2.57
CA ASN A 179 5.83 14.34 -3.54
C ASN A 179 5.33 13.02 -4.16
N TRP A 180 4.19 13.08 -4.86
CA TRP A 180 3.59 11.94 -5.55
C TRP A 180 4.37 11.55 -6.78
N ILE A 181 4.76 10.27 -6.86
CA ILE A 181 5.41 9.71 -8.03
C ILE A 181 4.42 9.02 -8.99
N GLY A 182 3.25 8.70 -8.50
CA GLY A 182 2.16 8.10 -9.27
C GLY A 182 0.99 7.63 -8.42
N THR A 183 -0.02 7.09 -9.10
CA THR A 183 -1.13 6.35 -8.51
C THR A 183 -1.01 4.90 -8.95
N VAL A 184 -1.09 3.96 -8.01
CA VAL A 184 -1.20 2.53 -8.29
C VAL A 184 -2.34 1.98 -7.44
N HIS A 185 -3.45 1.65 -8.09
CA HIS A 185 -4.60 1.06 -7.41
C HIS A 185 -4.21 -0.26 -6.74
N ASN A 186 -4.77 -0.52 -5.57
CA ASN A 186 -4.69 -1.83 -4.96
C ASN A 186 -5.35 -2.87 -5.86
N ALA A 187 -4.89 -4.10 -5.77
CA ALA A 187 -5.37 -5.21 -6.57
C ALA A 187 -5.45 -6.49 -5.73
N LEU A 188 -5.93 -7.54 -6.33
CA LEU A 188 -6.00 -8.87 -5.74
C LEU A 188 -5.70 -9.95 -6.78
N ARG A 189 -5.29 -11.13 -6.32
CA ARG A 189 -5.11 -12.30 -7.18
C ARG A 189 -6.48 -12.90 -7.49
N LEU A 190 -7.02 -12.59 -8.66
CA LEU A 190 -8.38 -12.96 -9.05
C LEU A 190 -8.66 -14.47 -8.93
N ALA A 191 -7.65 -15.31 -9.16
CA ALA A 191 -7.77 -16.77 -9.07
C ALA A 191 -8.13 -17.28 -7.66
N ASP A 192 -7.83 -16.49 -6.62
CA ASP A 192 -8.10 -16.84 -5.21
C ASP A 192 -9.54 -16.55 -4.78
N TRP A 193 -10.33 -15.90 -5.64
CA TRP A 193 -11.69 -15.46 -5.34
C TRP A 193 -12.71 -16.29 -6.11
N PRO A 194 -13.67 -16.95 -5.42
CA PRO A 194 -14.69 -17.75 -6.07
C PRO A 194 -15.65 -16.84 -6.85
N PHE A 195 -16.09 -17.28 -8.02
CA PHE A 195 -17.13 -16.61 -8.78
C PHE A 195 -18.45 -17.33 -8.59
N GLN A 196 -19.51 -16.56 -8.30
CA GLN A 196 -20.87 -17.08 -8.23
C GLN A 196 -21.85 -16.11 -8.92
N SER A 197 -22.60 -16.60 -9.91
CA SER A 197 -23.60 -15.82 -10.63
C SER A 197 -24.94 -15.77 -9.91
N GLU A 198 -25.31 -16.86 -9.26
CA GLU A 198 -26.54 -16.93 -8.46
C GLU A 198 -26.28 -16.41 -7.06
N LYS A 199 -27.12 -15.48 -6.61
CA LYS A 199 -26.97 -14.79 -5.34
C LYS A 199 -28.08 -15.15 -4.37
N ASP A 200 -27.73 -15.28 -3.10
CA ASP A 200 -28.69 -15.42 -2.01
C ASP A 200 -29.37 -14.06 -1.74
N ASP A 201 -30.49 -14.13 -1.01
CA ASP A 201 -31.35 -12.96 -0.77
C ASP A 201 -30.94 -12.17 0.48
N TYR A 202 -29.67 -11.66 0.49
CA TYR A 202 -29.20 -10.77 1.54
C TYR A 202 -28.22 -9.73 0.99
N ALA A 203 -28.21 -8.54 1.61
CA ALA A 203 -27.12 -7.59 1.46
C ALA A 203 -26.01 -7.90 2.49
N LEU A 204 -24.77 -7.66 2.13
CA LEU A 204 -23.61 -7.83 3.02
C LEU A 204 -23.02 -6.48 3.35
N PHE A 205 -22.90 -6.18 4.66
CA PHE A 205 -21.97 -5.18 5.16
C PHE A 205 -20.69 -5.88 5.63
N LEU A 206 -19.53 -5.46 5.11
CA LEU A 206 -18.24 -6.03 5.48
C LEU A 206 -17.23 -4.91 5.81
N GLY A 207 -16.94 -4.72 7.10
CA GLY A 207 -16.06 -3.66 7.58
C GLY A 207 -16.07 -3.52 9.09
N ARG A 208 -15.21 -2.64 9.61
CA ARG A 208 -15.22 -2.28 11.03
C ARG A 208 -16.56 -1.66 11.43
N PHE A 209 -17.03 -1.92 12.64
CA PHE A 209 -18.21 -1.26 13.18
C PHE A 209 -17.87 0.15 13.67
N HIS A 210 -17.47 1.01 12.74
CA HIS A 210 -17.03 2.37 12.99
C HIS A 210 -17.99 3.38 12.35
N PRO A 211 -18.20 4.57 12.95
CA PRO A 211 -19.05 5.62 12.37
C PRO A 211 -18.76 5.89 10.89
N ASP A 212 -17.49 5.97 10.51
CA ASP A 212 -17.06 6.24 9.13
C ASP A 212 -17.54 5.17 8.13
N LYS A 213 -17.68 3.92 8.58
CA LYS A 213 -18.18 2.80 7.76
C LYS A 213 -19.71 2.71 7.76
N ALA A 214 -20.36 3.38 8.71
CA ALA A 214 -21.79 3.59 8.82
C ALA A 214 -22.69 2.33 8.69
N PRO A 215 -22.43 1.22 9.41
CA PRO A 215 -23.29 0.05 9.39
C PRO A 215 -24.75 0.34 9.79
N HIS A 216 -25.03 1.41 10.55
CA HIS A 216 -26.39 1.86 10.86
C HIS A 216 -27.16 2.26 9.59
N LEU A 217 -26.53 2.96 8.64
CA LEU A 217 -27.15 3.31 7.36
C LEU A 217 -27.40 2.07 6.51
N ALA A 218 -26.50 1.07 6.58
CA ALA A 218 -26.72 -0.21 5.91
C ALA A 218 -27.96 -0.92 6.45
N LEU A 219 -28.16 -0.96 7.77
CA LEU A 219 -29.37 -1.52 8.39
C LEU A 219 -30.62 -0.78 7.97
N GLU A 220 -30.65 0.56 8.06
CA GLU A 220 -31.78 1.37 7.69
C GLU A 220 -32.19 1.18 6.22
N ALA A 221 -31.21 1.17 5.31
CA ALA A 221 -31.47 0.96 3.89
C ALA A 221 -31.99 -0.46 3.60
N ALA A 222 -31.35 -1.50 4.17
CA ALA A 222 -31.76 -2.88 3.99
C ALA A 222 -33.17 -3.15 4.51
N HIS A 223 -33.52 -2.66 5.71
CA HIS A 223 -34.87 -2.82 6.28
C HIS A 223 -35.94 -2.13 5.44
N ARG A 224 -35.68 -0.90 4.99
CA ARG A 224 -36.62 -0.18 4.12
C ARG A 224 -36.80 -0.85 2.75
N ALA A 225 -35.75 -1.55 2.27
CA ALA A 225 -35.82 -2.34 1.05
C ALA A 225 -36.43 -3.75 1.27
N GLY A 226 -36.77 -4.13 2.51
CA GLY A 226 -37.28 -5.46 2.84
C GLY A 226 -36.23 -6.56 2.67
N LEU A 227 -34.93 -6.23 2.78
CA LEU A 227 -33.82 -7.14 2.52
C LEU A 227 -33.12 -7.49 3.84
N ARG A 228 -32.77 -8.76 4.00
CA ARG A 228 -31.93 -9.23 5.11
C ARG A 228 -30.53 -8.60 5.02
N LEU A 229 -29.96 -8.17 6.17
CA LEU A 229 -28.58 -7.72 6.24
C LEU A 229 -27.72 -8.72 7.01
N VAL A 230 -26.59 -9.08 6.43
CA VAL A 230 -25.50 -9.77 7.13
C VAL A 230 -24.41 -8.74 7.40
N LEU A 231 -24.00 -8.62 8.67
CA LEU A 231 -22.95 -7.70 9.11
C LEU A 231 -21.73 -8.50 9.56
N ALA A 232 -20.61 -8.35 8.87
CA ALA A 232 -19.36 -9.00 9.22
C ALA A 232 -18.25 -7.97 9.42
N GLY A 233 -17.46 -8.12 10.48
CA GLY A 233 -16.35 -7.23 10.72
C GLY A 233 -15.90 -7.15 12.18
N LYS A 234 -14.86 -6.33 12.39
CA LYS A 234 -14.23 -6.11 13.69
C LYS A 234 -15.05 -5.10 14.50
N CYS A 235 -15.24 -5.42 15.80
CA CYS A 235 -15.79 -4.53 16.81
C CYS A 235 -14.97 -4.70 18.09
N ALA A 236 -13.76 -4.13 18.13
CA ALA A 236 -12.81 -4.36 19.21
C ALA A 236 -12.39 -3.08 19.95
N GLU A 237 -12.28 -1.96 19.24
CA GLU A 237 -11.87 -0.69 19.80
C GLU A 237 -12.99 -0.05 20.64
N PRO A 238 -12.65 0.80 21.64
CA PRO A 238 -13.67 1.45 22.48
C PRO A 238 -14.74 2.21 21.69
N ILE A 239 -14.31 2.99 20.69
CA ILE A 239 -15.20 3.75 19.81
C ILE A 239 -16.13 2.83 19.00
N GLU A 240 -15.62 1.68 18.51
CA GLU A 240 -16.40 0.71 17.75
C GLU A 240 -17.48 0.06 18.63
N LYS A 241 -17.13 -0.29 19.87
CA LYS A 241 -18.06 -0.90 20.85
C LYS A 241 -19.15 0.08 21.25
N GLU A 242 -18.79 1.33 21.60
CA GLU A 242 -19.74 2.36 21.95
C GLU A 242 -20.71 2.63 20.79
N TYR A 243 -20.18 2.78 19.59
CA TYR A 243 -20.99 3.00 18.40
C TYR A 243 -21.90 1.80 18.10
N PHE A 244 -21.42 0.57 18.24
CA PHE A 244 -22.24 -0.63 18.06
C PHE A 244 -23.41 -0.67 19.01
N GLU A 245 -23.19 -0.41 20.32
CA GLU A 245 -24.25 -0.42 21.33
C GLU A 245 -25.28 0.71 21.11
N ARG A 246 -24.83 1.88 20.69
CA ARG A 246 -25.70 3.06 20.54
C ARG A 246 -26.45 3.09 19.21
N GLU A 247 -25.78 2.73 18.10
CA GLU A 247 -26.32 2.96 16.77
C GLU A 247 -26.68 1.66 16.02
N VAL A 248 -25.95 0.57 16.24
CA VAL A 248 -26.16 -0.67 15.47
C VAL A 248 -27.13 -1.59 16.21
N ARG A 249 -26.85 -1.94 17.46
CA ARG A 249 -27.68 -2.87 18.25
C ARG A 249 -29.16 -2.52 18.32
N PRO A 250 -29.57 -1.25 18.56
CA PRO A 250 -30.99 -0.90 18.63
C PRO A 250 -31.75 -1.03 17.31
N ARG A 251 -31.01 -1.09 16.20
CA ARG A 251 -31.60 -1.23 14.85
C ARG A 251 -31.67 -2.67 14.37
N LEU A 252 -31.00 -3.61 15.04
CA LEU A 252 -31.04 -5.02 14.67
C LEU A 252 -32.44 -5.61 14.84
N THR A 253 -32.83 -6.43 13.88
CA THR A 253 -34.05 -7.25 13.90
C THR A 253 -33.70 -8.74 13.88
N ASP A 254 -34.67 -9.61 14.14
CA ASP A 254 -34.49 -11.08 14.08
C ASP A 254 -34.11 -11.58 12.67
N ASN A 255 -34.31 -10.75 11.64
CA ASN A 255 -33.95 -11.07 10.26
C ASN A 255 -32.48 -10.77 9.93
N ASP A 256 -31.80 -9.96 10.75
CA ASP A 256 -30.41 -9.60 10.54
C ASP A 256 -29.45 -10.64 11.17
N HIS A 257 -28.22 -10.65 10.66
CA HIS A 257 -27.21 -11.55 11.18
C HIS A 257 -25.89 -10.82 11.43
N VAL A 258 -25.48 -10.73 12.69
CA VAL A 258 -24.15 -10.25 13.08
C VAL A 258 -23.20 -11.44 13.08
N PHE A 259 -22.40 -11.57 12.01
CA PHE A 259 -21.47 -12.67 11.81
C PHE A 259 -20.22 -12.55 12.71
N GLY A 260 -19.81 -11.31 13.03
CA GLY A 260 -18.54 -11.04 13.69
C GLY A 260 -17.36 -11.01 12.69
N VAL A 261 -16.16 -11.34 13.16
CA VAL A 261 -14.95 -11.35 12.33
C VAL A 261 -14.94 -12.58 11.43
N ALA A 262 -15.00 -12.37 10.12
CA ALA A 262 -14.88 -13.43 9.14
C ALA A 262 -13.39 -13.72 8.83
N ASP A 263 -12.99 -14.99 8.87
CA ASP A 263 -11.71 -15.43 8.32
C ASP A 263 -11.72 -15.36 6.77
N ALA A 264 -10.59 -15.65 6.15
CA ALA A 264 -10.46 -15.55 4.69
C ALA A 264 -11.44 -16.44 3.93
N THR A 265 -11.78 -17.62 4.45
CA THR A 265 -12.73 -18.56 3.82
C THR A 265 -14.16 -18.05 3.96
N ALA A 266 -14.57 -17.73 5.18
CA ALA A 266 -15.89 -17.19 5.45
C ALA A 266 -16.15 -15.87 4.72
N LYS A 267 -15.14 -14.99 4.64
CA LYS A 267 -15.22 -13.73 3.87
C LYS A 267 -15.53 -14.00 2.41
N ARG A 268 -14.82 -14.93 1.77
CA ARG A 268 -15.05 -15.28 0.36
C ARG A 268 -16.43 -15.89 0.14
N GLU A 269 -16.90 -16.75 1.05
CA GLU A 269 -18.23 -17.34 0.97
C GLU A 269 -19.34 -16.28 1.11
N LEU A 270 -19.21 -15.39 2.11
CA LEU A 270 -20.16 -14.30 2.32
C LEU A 270 -20.23 -13.38 1.09
N LEU A 271 -19.07 -13.00 0.55
CA LEU A 271 -19.01 -12.16 -0.65
C LEU A 271 -19.57 -12.87 -1.88
N ALA A 272 -19.27 -14.15 -2.09
CA ALA A 272 -19.73 -14.89 -3.26
C ALA A 272 -21.26 -15.04 -3.30
N LYS A 273 -21.89 -15.22 -2.14
CA LYS A 273 -23.33 -15.48 -2.03
C LYS A 273 -24.17 -14.22 -1.91
N ALA A 274 -23.64 -13.10 -1.43
CA ALA A 274 -24.39 -11.87 -1.21
C ALA A 274 -25.02 -11.35 -2.51
N ARG A 275 -26.28 -10.85 -2.43
CA ARG A 275 -26.92 -10.11 -3.52
C ARG A 275 -26.11 -8.89 -3.92
N CYS A 276 -25.60 -8.17 -2.94
CA CYS A 276 -24.70 -7.03 -3.10
C CYS A 276 -23.85 -6.80 -1.85
N LEU A 277 -22.73 -6.13 -2.03
CA LEU A 277 -22.03 -5.45 -0.95
C LEU A 277 -22.68 -4.09 -0.73
N LEU A 278 -23.12 -3.78 0.50
CA LEU A 278 -23.66 -2.48 0.86
C LEU A 278 -22.56 -1.67 1.59
N PHE A 279 -22.13 -0.57 0.96
CA PHE A 279 -20.96 0.19 1.35
C PHE A 279 -21.29 1.69 1.56
N PRO A 280 -22.05 2.04 2.63
CA PRO A 280 -22.57 3.39 2.87
C PRO A 280 -21.59 4.28 3.63
N ILE A 281 -20.34 4.31 3.22
CA ILE A 281 -19.25 5.01 3.91
C ILE A 281 -19.49 6.51 4.05
N GLN A 282 -19.00 7.09 5.16
CA GLN A 282 -19.17 8.51 5.52
C GLN A 282 -17.82 9.24 5.63
N TRP A 283 -16.79 8.76 4.95
CA TRP A 283 -15.46 9.36 4.95
C TRP A 283 -14.78 9.22 3.58
N GLU A 284 -13.69 9.93 3.37
CA GLU A 284 -12.85 9.81 2.17
C GLU A 284 -12.09 8.48 2.20
N GLU A 285 -12.73 7.41 1.74
CA GLU A 285 -12.13 6.07 1.69
C GLU A 285 -10.95 6.06 0.73
N PRO A 286 -9.73 5.74 1.17
CA PRO A 286 -8.56 5.77 0.31
C PRO A 286 -8.63 4.82 -0.89
N PHE A 287 -9.25 3.64 -0.73
CA PHE A 287 -9.46 2.69 -1.83
C PHE A 287 -10.68 1.78 -1.63
N GLY A 288 -10.77 1.08 -0.50
CA GLY A 288 -11.88 0.17 -0.22
C GLY A 288 -11.74 -1.21 -0.85
N MET A 289 -10.74 -1.98 -0.42
CA MET A 289 -10.45 -3.35 -0.89
C MET A 289 -11.69 -4.24 -1.00
N VAL A 290 -12.62 -4.11 -0.05
CA VAL A 290 -13.84 -4.93 -0.01
C VAL A 290 -14.71 -4.79 -1.27
N MET A 291 -14.64 -3.66 -1.98
CA MET A 291 -15.37 -3.45 -3.23
C MET A 291 -14.83 -4.35 -4.34
N ILE A 292 -13.51 -4.39 -4.54
CA ILE A 292 -12.89 -5.27 -5.54
C ILE A 292 -12.99 -6.75 -5.14
N GLU A 293 -12.95 -7.07 -3.84
CA GLU A 293 -13.18 -8.40 -3.30
C GLU A 293 -14.61 -8.90 -3.62
N ALA A 294 -15.61 -8.04 -3.44
CA ALA A 294 -16.99 -8.36 -3.78
C ALA A 294 -17.17 -8.56 -5.30
N MET A 295 -16.68 -7.62 -6.11
CA MET A 295 -16.79 -7.69 -7.56
C MET A 295 -16.02 -8.89 -8.14
N ALA A 296 -14.89 -9.29 -7.55
CA ALA A 296 -14.16 -10.52 -7.91
C ALA A 296 -15.04 -11.77 -7.74
N CYS A 297 -15.89 -11.78 -6.73
CA CYS A 297 -16.87 -12.84 -6.50
C CYS A 297 -18.12 -12.72 -7.39
N GLY A 298 -18.22 -11.72 -8.25
CA GLY A 298 -19.41 -11.41 -9.05
C GLY A 298 -20.50 -10.69 -8.24
N THR A 299 -20.16 -10.08 -7.12
CA THR A 299 -21.12 -9.39 -6.25
C THR A 299 -21.04 -7.89 -6.50
N PRO A 300 -22.11 -7.26 -7.01
CA PRO A 300 -22.12 -5.83 -7.27
C PRO A 300 -22.11 -5.03 -5.96
N VAL A 301 -21.67 -3.77 -6.06
CA VAL A 301 -21.53 -2.85 -4.92
C VAL A 301 -22.66 -1.82 -4.94
N VAL A 302 -23.33 -1.62 -3.81
CA VAL A 302 -24.22 -0.47 -3.57
C VAL A 302 -23.52 0.45 -2.58
N ALA A 303 -23.18 1.66 -3.00
CA ALA A 303 -22.31 2.54 -2.22
C ALA A 303 -22.78 4.00 -2.23
N LEU A 304 -22.36 4.74 -1.21
CA LEU A 304 -22.39 6.20 -1.26
C LEU A 304 -21.14 6.72 -1.98
N ARG A 305 -21.30 7.86 -2.68
CA ARG A 305 -20.21 8.53 -3.39
C ARG A 305 -19.28 9.20 -2.39
N SER A 306 -18.17 8.55 -2.09
CA SER A 306 -17.14 9.10 -1.21
C SER A 306 -15.79 8.45 -1.50
N GLY A 307 -14.70 9.19 -1.32
CA GLY A 307 -13.34 8.69 -1.55
C GLY A 307 -13.16 8.06 -2.92
N ALA A 308 -12.52 6.92 -2.97
CA ALA A 308 -12.22 6.18 -4.20
C ALA A 308 -13.41 5.39 -4.78
N VAL A 309 -14.62 5.45 -4.19
CA VAL A 309 -15.78 4.69 -4.72
C VAL A 309 -16.00 4.94 -6.22
N PRO A 310 -15.99 6.20 -6.75
CA PRO A 310 -16.20 6.45 -8.17
C PRO A 310 -15.09 5.94 -9.09
N GLU A 311 -13.89 5.68 -8.55
CA GLU A 311 -12.77 5.11 -9.31
C GLU A 311 -12.87 3.57 -9.40
N VAL A 312 -13.43 2.95 -8.34
CA VAL A 312 -13.47 1.49 -8.19
C VAL A 312 -14.76 0.90 -8.74
N VAL A 313 -15.89 1.60 -8.60
CA VAL A 313 -17.22 1.13 -8.99
C VAL A 313 -17.73 1.88 -10.20
N VAL A 314 -18.03 1.15 -11.28
CA VAL A 314 -18.68 1.72 -12.48
C VAL A 314 -20.18 1.70 -12.27
N ASP A 315 -20.77 2.89 -12.04
CA ASP A 315 -22.21 3.06 -11.78
C ASP A 315 -23.07 2.48 -12.91
N GLY A 316 -24.07 1.68 -12.56
CA GLY A 316 -24.94 0.98 -13.50
C GLY A 316 -24.33 -0.26 -14.17
N VAL A 317 -23.06 -0.60 -13.89
CA VAL A 317 -22.38 -1.75 -14.49
C VAL A 317 -21.87 -2.72 -13.43
N THR A 318 -21.02 -2.26 -12.50
CA THR A 318 -20.44 -3.10 -11.44
C THR A 318 -21.03 -2.80 -10.07
N GLY A 319 -21.85 -1.77 -9.99
CA GLY A 319 -22.54 -1.37 -8.78
C GLY A 319 -23.48 -0.19 -9.03
N LEU A 320 -24.04 0.33 -7.95
CA LEU A 320 -24.87 1.52 -7.94
C LEU A 320 -24.33 2.51 -6.92
N VAL A 321 -23.92 3.68 -7.39
CA VAL A 321 -23.35 4.75 -6.56
C VAL A 321 -24.38 5.84 -6.37
N ARG A 322 -24.62 6.24 -5.12
CA ARG A 322 -25.64 7.24 -4.76
C ARG A 322 -25.01 8.35 -3.93
N ASP A 323 -25.61 9.53 -4.00
CA ASP A 323 -25.15 10.71 -3.25
C ASP A 323 -25.89 10.84 -1.90
N ASP A 324 -27.15 10.41 -1.85
CA ASP A 324 -28.00 10.47 -0.65
C ASP A 324 -28.22 9.07 -0.07
N PRO A 325 -28.08 8.87 1.25
CA PRO A 325 -28.42 7.60 1.91
C PRO A 325 -29.88 7.13 1.63
N ALA A 326 -30.82 8.05 1.41
CA ALA A 326 -32.20 7.69 1.10
C ALA A 326 -32.34 6.91 -0.23
N ASP A 327 -31.45 7.15 -1.19
CA ASP A 327 -31.47 6.52 -2.50
C ASP A 327 -30.89 5.10 -2.48
N LEU A 328 -30.23 4.69 -1.40
CA LEU A 328 -29.72 3.32 -1.23
C LEU A 328 -30.85 2.29 -1.27
N VAL A 329 -32.06 2.65 -0.83
CA VAL A 329 -33.23 1.75 -0.85
C VAL A 329 -33.58 1.35 -2.27
N GLN A 330 -33.69 2.32 -3.18
CA GLN A 330 -33.96 2.05 -4.59
C GLN A 330 -32.81 1.31 -5.25
N ALA A 331 -31.55 1.68 -4.91
CA ALA A 331 -30.38 0.96 -5.40
C ALA A 331 -30.38 -0.52 -4.99
N LEU A 332 -30.82 -0.88 -3.78
CA LEU A 332 -30.94 -2.25 -3.31
C LEU A 332 -32.01 -3.05 -4.09
N HIS A 333 -33.06 -2.39 -4.61
CA HIS A 333 -34.02 -3.04 -5.51
C HIS A 333 -33.45 -3.23 -6.91
N ASP A 334 -32.71 -2.26 -7.43
CA ASP A 334 -32.23 -2.23 -8.81
C ASP A 334 -30.97 -3.09 -9.03
N VAL A 335 -30.13 -3.27 -8.00
CA VAL A 335 -28.83 -3.97 -8.09
C VAL A 335 -28.95 -5.41 -8.59
N ARG A 336 -30.10 -6.07 -8.39
CA ARG A 336 -30.38 -7.43 -8.89
C ARG A 336 -30.36 -7.56 -10.42
N HIS A 337 -30.45 -6.44 -11.14
CA HIS A 337 -30.43 -6.40 -12.60
C HIS A 337 -29.03 -6.27 -13.19
N LEU A 338 -28.00 -6.08 -12.33
CA LEU A 338 -26.61 -6.03 -12.75
C LEU A 338 -26.07 -7.43 -13.02
N ASP A 339 -25.18 -7.53 -14.00
CA ASP A 339 -24.57 -8.79 -14.42
C ASP A 339 -23.34 -9.11 -13.55
N PRO A 340 -23.36 -10.20 -12.75
CA PRO A 340 -22.21 -10.62 -11.94
C PRO A 340 -20.93 -10.84 -12.76
N ALA A 341 -21.05 -11.29 -14.02
CA ALA A 341 -19.89 -11.51 -14.87
C ALA A 341 -19.16 -10.21 -15.22
N LYS A 342 -19.89 -9.09 -15.37
CA LYS A 342 -19.29 -7.78 -15.59
C LYS A 342 -18.52 -7.28 -14.38
N CYS A 343 -19.00 -7.57 -13.16
CA CYS A 343 -18.27 -7.25 -11.93
C CYS A 343 -16.88 -7.93 -11.93
N ARG A 344 -16.85 -9.25 -12.18
CA ARG A 344 -15.58 -10.00 -12.22
C ARG A 344 -14.68 -9.57 -13.37
N ALA A 345 -15.24 -9.32 -14.55
CA ALA A 345 -14.46 -8.88 -15.72
C ALA A 345 -13.78 -7.52 -15.45
N HIS A 346 -14.46 -6.60 -14.80
CA HIS A 346 -13.91 -5.31 -14.40
C HIS A 346 -12.71 -5.46 -13.45
N VAL A 347 -12.79 -6.35 -12.46
CA VAL A 347 -11.65 -6.63 -11.56
C VAL A 347 -10.50 -7.28 -12.33
N ALA A 348 -10.78 -8.21 -13.24
CA ALA A 348 -9.76 -8.86 -14.08
C ALA A 348 -8.98 -7.86 -14.93
N GLU A 349 -9.66 -6.83 -15.44
CA GLU A 349 -9.08 -5.82 -16.31
C GLU A 349 -8.31 -4.74 -15.55
N HIS A 350 -8.83 -4.30 -14.40
CA HIS A 350 -8.33 -3.09 -13.74
C HIS A 350 -7.66 -3.32 -12.39
N PHE A 351 -7.94 -4.44 -11.70
CA PHE A 351 -7.51 -4.67 -10.31
C PHE A 351 -6.88 -6.06 -10.11
N ASP A 352 -6.26 -6.62 -11.14
CA ASP A 352 -5.46 -7.85 -11.03
C ASP A 352 -4.01 -7.56 -10.67
N VAL A 353 -3.38 -8.48 -9.97
CA VAL A 353 -1.98 -8.38 -9.49
C VAL A 353 -0.96 -8.12 -10.59
N GLY A 354 -1.25 -8.49 -11.83
CA GLY A 354 -0.38 -8.18 -12.97
C GLY A 354 -0.25 -6.69 -13.20
N GLY A 355 -1.37 -5.95 -13.13
CA GLY A 355 -1.43 -4.48 -13.20
C GLY A 355 -0.73 -3.83 -12.01
N LEU A 356 -0.94 -4.36 -10.80
CA LEU A 356 -0.27 -3.91 -9.57
C LEU A 356 1.25 -3.96 -9.71
N GLY A 357 1.80 -5.12 -10.10
CA GLY A 357 3.24 -5.31 -10.28
C GLY A 357 3.83 -4.37 -11.33
N ALA A 358 3.14 -4.18 -12.47
CA ALA A 358 3.57 -3.27 -13.54
C ALA A 358 3.57 -1.80 -13.08
N GLY A 359 2.53 -1.38 -12.35
CA GLY A 359 2.41 -0.03 -11.80
C GLY A 359 3.56 0.32 -10.84
N TYR A 360 3.85 -0.60 -9.90
CA TYR A 360 4.97 -0.38 -8.97
C TYR A 360 6.33 -0.48 -9.62
N GLU A 361 6.53 -1.36 -10.61
CA GLU A 361 7.78 -1.36 -11.39
C GLU A 361 8.01 0.00 -12.05
N ALA A 362 7.00 0.59 -12.69
CA ALA A 362 7.10 1.90 -13.29
C ALA A 362 7.40 3.00 -12.25
N ALA A 363 6.75 2.96 -11.09
CA ALA A 363 7.02 3.88 -9.97
C ALA A 363 8.46 3.77 -9.46
N TYR A 364 8.99 2.55 -9.30
CA TYR A 364 10.37 2.36 -8.85
C TYR A 364 11.38 2.88 -9.86
N ARG A 365 11.20 2.58 -11.16
CA ARG A 365 12.08 3.06 -12.22
C ARG A 365 12.11 4.59 -12.25
N ARG A 366 10.94 5.22 -12.13
CA ARG A 366 10.82 6.67 -12.04
C ARG A 366 11.50 7.24 -10.79
N ALA A 367 11.36 6.60 -9.62
CA ALA A 367 12.03 7.03 -8.38
C ALA A 367 13.55 6.95 -8.50
N VAL A 368 14.07 5.87 -9.10
CA VAL A 368 15.50 5.70 -9.37
C VAL A 368 16.02 6.79 -10.32
N GLU A 369 15.28 7.09 -11.38
CA GLU A 369 15.65 8.12 -12.34
C GLU A 369 15.66 9.53 -11.72
N VAL A 370 14.59 9.92 -11.04
CA VAL A 370 14.48 11.22 -10.36
C VAL A 370 15.59 11.40 -9.35
N SER A 371 15.87 10.37 -8.53
CA SER A 371 16.93 10.43 -7.53
C SER A 371 18.33 10.50 -8.19
N ARG A 372 18.53 9.89 -9.36
CA ARG A 372 19.77 10.03 -10.13
C ARG A 372 19.95 11.47 -10.61
N LEU A 373 18.95 12.02 -11.27
CA LEU A 373 18.98 13.39 -11.77
C LEU A 373 19.27 14.40 -10.66
N ARG A 374 18.63 14.27 -9.50
CA ARG A 374 18.89 15.13 -8.32
C ARG A 374 20.36 15.08 -7.88
N ARG A 375 20.95 13.87 -7.80
CA ARG A 375 22.37 13.72 -7.45
C ARG A 375 23.29 14.35 -8.48
N ASP A 376 22.99 14.18 -9.78
CA ASP A 376 23.77 14.75 -10.88
C ASP A 376 23.73 16.28 -10.82
N TYR A 377 22.57 16.89 -10.56
CA TYR A 377 22.43 18.34 -10.37
C TYR A 377 23.19 18.85 -9.14
N ALA A 378 23.07 18.17 -7.99
CA ALA A 378 23.79 18.56 -6.78
C ALA A 378 25.32 18.46 -6.94
N ALA A 379 25.79 17.46 -7.69
CA ALA A 379 27.21 17.33 -8.02
C ALA A 379 27.70 18.45 -8.92
N LEU A 380 26.89 18.87 -9.91
CA LEU A 380 27.18 19.98 -10.82
C LEU A 380 27.22 21.32 -10.06
N ASP A 381 26.22 21.57 -9.22
CA ASP A 381 26.13 22.77 -8.38
C ASP A 381 27.37 22.92 -7.48
N SER A 382 27.72 21.84 -6.76
CA SER A 382 28.92 21.79 -5.95
C SER A 382 30.22 21.97 -6.74
N ALA A 383 30.24 21.57 -8.02
CA ALA A 383 31.40 21.78 -8.89
C ALA A 383 31.52 23.25 -9.32
N LEU A 384 30.37 23.89 -9.61
CA LEU A 384 30.32 25.31 -9.93
C LEU A 384 30.74 26.17 -8.75
N ASP A 385 30.25 25.90 -7.53
CA ASP A 385 30.66 26.62 -6.32
C ASP A 385 32.18 26.54 -6.12
N ARG A 386 32.79 25.35 -6.24
CA ARG A 386 34.23 25.18 -6.15
C ARG A 386 35.00 25.96 -7.23
N ALA A 387 34.46 26.04 -8.44
CA ALA A 387 35.09 26.81 -9.51
C ALA A 387 35.06 28.32 -9.23
N TYR A 388 33.92 28.83 -8.72
CA TYR A 388 33.81 30.22 -8.30
C TYR A 388 34.79 30.57 -7.17
N ASP A 389 34.88 29.74 -6.12
CA ASP A 389 35.78 29.90 -5.01
C ASP A 389 37.29 29.91 -5.47
N GLN A 390 37.62 29.12 -6.50
CA GLN A 390 38.96 29.11 -7.08
C GLN A 390 39.23 30.39 -7.86
N MET A 391 38.29 30.90 -8.63
CA MET A 391 38.42 32.14 -9.39
C MET A 391 38.61 33.36 -8.48
N ASP A 392 37.93 33.41 -7.32
CA ASP A 392 38.04 34.47 -6.35
C ASP A 392 39.42 34.41 -5.60
N ASN A 393 39.96 33.22 -5.41
CA ASN A 393 41.27 33.04 -4.75
C ASN A 393 42.46 33.30 -5.72
N ASP A 394 42.30 33.14 -7.04
CA ASP A 394 43.33 33.40 -8.05
C ASP A 394 43.29 34.84 -8.60
N GLY A 395 42.45 35.70 -8.05
CA GLY A 395 42.40 37.13 -8.38
C GLY A 395 43.73 37.83 -8.08
N PRO A 396 44.15 38.82 -8.95
CA PRO A 396 45.45 39.46 -8.81
C PRO A 396 45.55 40.17 -7.46
N THR A 397 46.51 39.77 -6.64
CA THR A 397 46.91 40.48 -5.45
C THR A 397 47.43 41.85 -5.86
N LEU A 398 46.61 42.88 -5.77
CA LEU A 398 47.02 44.26 -5.96
C LEU A 398 48.05 44.56 -4.84
N GLN A 399 49.34 44.52 -5.22
CA GLN A 399 50.40 45.06 -4.37
C GLN A 399 50.19 46.56 -4.18
N PRO A 400 50.18 47.09 -2.96
CA PRO A 400 50.14 48.52 -2.77
C PRO A 400 51.44 49.12 -3.31
N SER A 401 51.32 49.97 -4.38
CA SER A 401 52.39 50.74 -4.92
C SER A 401 52.97 51.63 -3.80
N GLY A 402 54.15 51.28 -3.31
CA GLY A 402 54.88 52.07 -2.34
C GLY A 402 55.20 53.44 -2.95
N GLY A 403 54.55 54.45 -2.45
CA GLY A 403 54.99 55.86 -2.61
C GLY A 403 56.18 56.11 -1.72
N ARG A 404 57.27 56.57 -2.29
CA ARG A 404 58.40 57.22 -1.57
C ARG A 404 58.22 58.71 -1.66
N PRO A 405 58.84 59.42 -0.72
CA PRO A 405 58.52 60.75 -0.23
C PRO A 405 58.83 61.87 -1.21
#